data_48b72345ad7ea2a6dba43598f23ae03a
#
_entry.id   48b72345ad7ea2a6dba43598f23ae03a
#
_cell.length_a   1.000
_cell.length_b   1.000
_cell.length_c   1.000
_cell.angle_alpha   90.00
_cell.angle_beta   90.00
_cell.angle_gamma   90.00
#
_symmetry.space_group_name_H-M   'P 1'
#
loop_
_entity.id
_entity.type
_entity.pdbx_description
1 polymer ?
#
loop_
_entity_poly.entity_id
_entity_poly.type
_entity_poly.pdbx_seq_one_letter_code
_entity_poly.pdbx_strand_id
1 'polypeptide(L)'
;MQILLSLFYFFYFSIVGVYLIFMPKVLLELGYSGDEIGVIFAAAPLVRFILPFLFLRGLKIDRTTFNIALIIMVMSSFAFYLSLGNFYALLFSNIFLGVGMSLLNPYIEVISLQVIGKERYGKIRLYGSVGFVMVALVLVKVLTSPYTALGFLVSLTLITAGISFIIAKQVEKEEQSTLEELNDIDLFKDYKLWLGLIFMQISFGSFYNFFTIYATNHSISLTTTIYLWSFGVLVEIVMLYFQGRFLRNNLISILQLTTFLTALRWYLVYAFSDDIYVLYFSQSLHAFSFALFHSAAISYLYQLYKHKRLAQQFFSGISYGLGGLVGALLSGVIYEYYSEYLFLSSAFIAFSSFVFFTLWKQEVREFGRTQIS
;
A
#
# COMPACT_ATOMS: atom_id res chain seq x y z
N MET A 1 18.70 -5.33 18.58
CA MET A 1 18.26 -4.72 17.33
C MET A 1 17.22 -5.56 16.58
N GLN A 2 17.43 -6.85 16.26
CA GLN A 2 16.47 -7.68 15.50
C GLN A 2 15.07 -7.69 16.10
N ILE A 3 14.95 -7.87 17.42
CA ILE A 3 13.65 -7.85 18.13
C ILE A 3 12.95 -6.50 17.98
N LEU A 4 13.69 -5.39 18.15
CA LEU A 4 13.12 -4.05 18.01
C LEU A 4 12.59 -3.80 16.59
N LEU A 5 13.31 -4.24 15.56
CA LEU A 5 12.89 -4.13 14.16
C LEU A 5 11.64 -5.01 13.87
N SER A 6 11.60 -6.23 14.42
CA SER A 6 10.41 -7.11 14.31
C SER A 6 9.20 -6.47 14.97
N LEU A 7 9.36 -5.91 16.19
CA LEU A 7 8.29 -5.20 16.89
C LEU A 7 7.86 -3.93 16.14
N PHE A 8 8.80 -3.17 15.55
CA PHE A 8 8.46 -2.03 14.71
C PHE A 8 7.55 -2.44 13.55
N TYR A 9 7.93 -3.44 12.75
CA TYR A 9 7.10 -3.90 11.63
C TYR A 9 5.75 -4.42 12.11
N PHE A 10 5.72 -5.17 13.22
CA PHE A 10 4.48 -5.66 13.80
C PHE A 10 3.52 -4.51 14.13
N PHE A 11 3.94 -3.53 14.91
CA PHE A 11 3.09 -2.43 15.35
C PHE A 11 2.79 -1.42 14.24
N TYR A 12 3.76 -1.12 13.37
CA TYR A 12 3.55 -0.23 12.23
C TYR A 12 2.47 -0.78 11.28
N PHE A 13 2.54 -2.06 10.94
CA PHE A 13 1.53 -2.69 10.08
C PHE A 13 0.22 -3.00 10.79
N SER A 14 0.23 -3.06 12.12
CA SER A 14 -1.02 -3.03 12.89
C SER A 14 -1.73 -1.67 12.74
N ILE A 15 -1.01 -0.53 12.72
CA ILE A 15 -1.62 0.77 12.39
C ILE A 15 -2.25 0.72 10.99
N VAL A 16 -1.52 0.19 9.99
CA VAL A 16 -2.03 0.05 8.63
C VAL A 16 -3.29 -0.83 8.58
N GLY A 17 -3.33 -1.92 9.36
CA GLY A 17 -4.49 -2.80 9.47
C GLY A 17 -5.73 -2.09 10.02
N VAL A 18 -5.59 -1.34 11.12
CA VAL A 18 -6.70 -0.52 11.64
C VAL A 18 -7.16 0.49 10.59
N TYR A 19 -6.22 1.19 9.98
CA TYR A 19 -6.49 2.27 9.04
C TYR A 19 -7.20 1.80 7.78
N LEU A 20 -6.73 0.74 7.13
CA LEU A 20 -7.29 0.25 5.86
C LEU A 20 -8.58 -0.56 6.05
N ILE A 21 -8.65 -1.39 7.09
CA ILE A 21 -9.75 -2.34 7.23
C ILE A 21 -10.98 -1.69 7.88
N PHE A 22 -10.76 -0.89 8.94
CA PHE A 22 -11.85 -0.43 9.79
C PHE A 22 -12.21 1.04 9.58
N MET A 23 -11.22 1.91 9.32
CA MET A 23 -11.49 3.35 9.31
C MET A 23 -12.47 3.79 8.23
N PRO A 24 -12.47 3.25 6.98
CA PRO A 24 -13.49 3.63 6.00
C PRO A 24 -14.92 3.35 6.49
N LYS A 25 -15.13 2.16 7.08
CA LYS A 25 -16.44 1.78 7.64
C LYS A 25 -16.82 2.64 8.84
N VAL A 26 -15.86 2.93 9.73
CA VAL A 26 -16.07 3.81 10.89
C VAL A 26 -16.52 5.21 10.43
N LEU A 27 -15.89 5.77 9.40
CA LEU A 27 -16.26 7.08 8.87
C LEU A 27 -17.65 7.06 8.22
N LEU A 28 -17.99 6.00 7.49
CA LEU A 28 -19.32 5.84 6.92
C LEU A 28 -20.40 5.78 8.02
N GLU A 29 -20.15 5.04 9.11
CA GLU A 29 -21.06 4.95 10.27
C GLU A 29 -21.20 6.29 11.02
N LEU A 30 -20.21 7.18 10.91
CA LEU A 30 -20.27 8.55 11.43
C LEU A 30 -20.98 9.54 10.49
N GLY A 31 -21.45 9.07 9.32
CA GLY A 31 -22.22 9.86 8.37
C GLY A 31 -21.40 10.55 7.29
N TYR A 32 -20.12 10.24 7.13
CA TYR A 32 -19.33 10.72 5.99
C TYR A 32 -19.80 10.01 4.71
N SER A 33 -19.91 10.78 3.62
CA SER A 33 -20.24 10.25 2.30
C SER A 33 -19.07 9.49 1.67
N GLY A 34 -19.34 8.71 0.62
CA GLY A 34 -18.31 7.93 -0.06
C GLY A 34 -17.22 8.78 -0.68
N ASP A 35 -17.57 9.92 -1.27
CA ASP A 35 -16.62 10.87 -1.84
C ASP A 35 -15.78 11.55 -0.75
N GLU A 36 -16.35 11.92 0.40
CA GLU A 36 -15.60 12.43 1.54
C GLU A 36 -14.57 11.40 2.07
N ILE A 37 -14.99 10.14 2.20
CA ILE A 37 -14.09 9.03 2.57
C ILE A 37 -12.98 8.90 1.52
N GLY A 38 -13.30 8.93 0.24
CA GLY A 38 -12.33 8.90 -0.85
C GLY A 38 -11.30 10.02 -0.75
N VAL A 39 -11.73 11.25 -0.46
CA VAL A 39 -10.83 12.41 -0.27
C VAL A 39 -9.94 12.23 0.97
N ILE A 40 -10.50 11.78 2.09
CA ILE A 40 -9.71 11.52 3.31
C ILE A 40 -8.62 10.48 3.05
N PHE A 41 -8.97 9.36 2.40
CA PHE A 41 -7.99 8.29 2.14
C PHE A 41 -7.04 8.60 0.98
N ALA A 42 -7.32 9.59 0.14
CA ALA A 42 -6.40 10.11 -0.86
C ALA A 42 -5.21 10.89 -0.26
N ALA A 43 -5.32 11.35 0.98
CA ALA A 43 -4.29 12.18 1.64
C ALA A 43 -2.93 11.48 1.78
N ALA A 44 -2.89 10.25 2.27
CA ALA A 44 -1.63 9.51 2.44
C ALA A 44 -0.96 9.14 1.09
N PRO A 45 -1.68 8.66 0.06
CA PRO A 45 -1.15 8.52 -1.29
C PRO A 45 -0.64 9.83 -1.90
N LEU A 46 -1.31 10.97 -1.70
CA LEU A 46 -0.85 12.27 -2.15
C LEU A 46 0.53 12.61 -1.57
N VAL A 47 0.71 12.44 -0.27
CA VAL A 47 2.00 12.64 0.38
C VAL A 47 3.06 11.72 -0.21
N ARG A 48 2.74 10.45 -0.41
CA ARG A 48 3.65 9.46 -1.01
C ARG A 48 4.04 9.83 -2.44
N PHE A 49 3.14 10.44 -3.19
CA PHE A 49 3.43 10.96 -4.53
C PHE A 49 4.42 12.13 -4.50
N ILE A 50 4.27 13.05 -3.55
CA ILE A 50 5.09 14.26 -3.45
C ILE A 50 6.51 13.95 -2.94
N LEU A 51 6.67 13.00 -2.03
CA LEU A 51 7.93 12.73 -1.33
C LEU A 51 9.14 12.48 -2.24
N PRO A 52 9.09 11.65 -3.31
CA PRO A 52 10.23 11.46 -4.21
C PRO A 52 10.76 12.75 -4.80
N PHE A 53 9.86 13.69 -5.15
CA PHE A 53 10.24 14.99 -5.71
C PHE A 53 10.90 15.91 -4.65
N LEU A 54 10.51 15.79 -3.38
CA LEU A 54 11.18 16.50 -2.29
C LEU A 54 12.58 15.93 -2.04
N PHE A 55 12.77 14.62 -2.12
CA PHE A 55 14.09 13.99 -2.03
C PHE A 55 15.01 14.43 -3.16
N LEU A 56 14.49 14.56 -4.38
CA LEU A 56 15.24 15.10 -5.52
C LEU A 56 15.63 16.58 -5.32
N ARG A 57 14.87 17.34 -4.55
CA ARG A 57 15.17 18.73 -4.18
C ARG A 57 16.06 18.88 -2.95
N GLY A 58 16.59 17.75 -2.43
CA GLY A 58 17.56 17.77 -1.33
C GLY A 58 16.99 17.48 0.06
N LEU A 59 15.69 17.09 0.18
CA LEU A 59 15.19 16.57 1.44
C LEU A 59 15.97 15.30 1.81
N LYS A 60 16.59 15.31 2.98
CA LYS A 60 17.31 14.14 3.51
C LYS A 60 16.48 13.51 4.63
N ILE A 61 16.36 12.18 4.62
CA ILE A 61 15.81 11.46 5.77
C ILE A 61 16.97 11.22 6.75
N ASP A 62 17.38 12.27 7.45
CA ASP A 62 18.30 12.20 8.56
C ASP A 62 17.55 11.94 9.88
N ARG A 63 18.30 11.81 10.97
CA ARG A 63 17.74 11.59 12.31
C ARG A 63 16.82 12.73 12.76
N THR A 64 17.09 13.96 12.35
CA THR A 64 16.27 15.13 12.70
C THR A 64 14.92 15.06 11.99
N THR A 65 14.93 14.87 10.66
CA THR A 65 13.73 14.69 9.85
C THR A 65 12.90 13.50 10.35
N PHE A 66 13.56 12.41 10.72
CA PHE A 66 12.89 11.24 11.28
C PHE A 66 12.22 11.53 12.63
N ASN A 67 12.90 12.22 13.56
CA ASN A 67 12.29 12.59 14.84
C ASN A 67 11.12 13.56 14.67
N ILE A 68 11.22 14.51 13.74
CA ILE A 68 10.11 15.41 13.39
C ILE A 68 8.93 14.59 12.85
N ALA A 69 9.19 13.62 11.95
CA ALA A 69 8.15 12.72 11.42
C ALA A 69 7.47 11.91 12.52
N LEU A 70 8.20 11.44 13.54
CA LEU A 70 7.63 10.76 14.71
C LEU A 70 6.68 11.67 15.49
N ILE A 71 7.10 12.90 15.77
CA ILE A 71 6.27 13.88 16.49
C ILE A 71 5.01 14.17 15.67
N ILE A 72 5.16 14.44 14.38
CA ILE A 72 4.03 14.71 13.48
C ILE A 72 3.06 13.51 13.48
N MET A 73 3.55 12.28 13.38
CA MET A 73 2.71 11.08 13.36
C MET A 73 1.92 10.92 14.67
N VAL A 74 2.55 11.15 15.82
CA VAL A 74 1.88 11.06 17.12
C VAL A 74 0.84 12.17 17.27
N MET A 75 1.22 13.42 17.03
CA MET A 75 0.31 14.56 17.16
C MET A 75 -0.89 14.45 16.22
N SER A 76 -0.65 14.03 14.99
CA SER A 76 -1.72 13.85 14.00
C SER A 76 -2.64 12.66 14.33
N SER A 77 -2.16 11.60 14.96
CA SER A 77 -3.03 10.50 15.40
C SER A 77 -4.00 10.95 16.51
N PHE A 78 -3.55 11.79 17.46
CA PHE A 78 -4.43 12.43 18.43
C PHE A 78 -5.39 13.42 17.79
N ALA A 79 -4.88 14.27 16.88
CA ALA A 79 -5.72 15.20 16.14
C ALA A 79 -6.81 14.47 15.33
N PHE A 80 -6.47 13.37 14.69
CA PHE A 80 -7.41 12.53 13.96
C PHE A 80 -8.51 11.96 14.89
N TYR A 81 -8.13 11.49 16.08
CA TYR A 81 -9.07 11.04 17.10
C TYR A 81 -10.05 12.14 17.55
N LEU A 82 -9.56 13.38 17.72
CA LEU A 82 -10.37 14.51 18.18
C LEU A 82 -11.21 15.17 17.07
N SER A 83 -10.94 14.84 15.81
CA SER A 83 -11.52 15.54 14.65
C SER A 83 -12.73 14.85 14.02
N LEU A 84 -13.26 13.80 14.64
CA LEU A 84 -14.30 12.93 14.06
C LEU A 84 -15.58 13.65 13.60
N GLY A 85 -15.90 14.78 14.15
CA GLY A 85 -17.08 15.56 13.79
C GLY A 85 -16.83 16.67 12.75
N ASN A 86 -15.60 16.82 12.23
CA ASN A 86 -15.25 17.88 11.32
C ASN A 86 -14.38 17.37 10.16
N PHE A 87 -14.95 17.36 8.96
CA PHE A 87 -14.28 16.87 7.74
C PHE A 87 -12.92 17.51 7.49
N TYR A 88 -12.82 18.84 7.54
CA TYR A 88 -11.57 19.53 7.25
C TYR A 88 -10.48 19.27 8.28
N ALA A 89 -10.85 19.24 9.57
CA ALA A 89 -9.92 18.90 10.63
C ALA A 89 -9.43 17.44 10.52
N LEU A 90 -10.34 16.52 10.16
CA LEU A 90 -10.02 15.12 9.93
C LEU A 90 -9.10 14.94 8.71
N LEU A 91 -9.41 15.58 7.59
CA LEU A 91 -8.58 15.57 6.38
C LEU A 91 -7.17 16.11 6.66
N PHE A 92 -7.08 17.26 7.35
CA PHE A 92 -5.81 17.87 7.70
C PHE A 92 -4.97 16.96 8.60
N SER A 93 -5.60 16.40 9.64
CA SER A 93 -4.94 15.44 10.54
C SER A 93 -4.45 14.22 9.77
N ASN A 94 -5.21 13.73 8.78
CA ASN A 94 -4.85 12.58 7.97
C ASN A 94 -3.69 12.86 7.00
N ILE A 95 -3.59 14.07 6.44
CA ILE A 95 -2.43 14.49 5.64
C ILE A 95 -1.15 14.38 6.47
N PHE A 96 -1.14 14.92 7.69
CA PHE A 96 0.04 14.87 8.56
C PHE A 96 0.33 13.45 9.08
N LEU A 97 -0.69 12.64 9.36
CA LEU A 97 -0.50 11.22 9.65
C LEU A 97 0.18 10.50 8.48
N GLY A 98 -0.25 10.80 7.25
CA GLY A 98 0.35 10.30 6.02
C GLY A 98 1.82 10.74 5.86
N VAL A 99 2.17 11.99 6.22
CA VAL A 99 3.56 12.48 6.23
C VAL A 99 4.41 11.64 7.19
N GLY A 100 3.97 11.49 8.43
CA GLY A 100 4.69 10.69 9.43
C GLY A 100 4.92 9.26 8.98
N MET A 101 3.86 8.57 8.56
CA MET A 101 3.95 7.18 8.11
C MET A 101 4.81 7.00 6.86
N SER A 102 4.75 7.92 5.91
CA SER A 102 5.49 7.83 4.64
C SER A 102 7.00 8.06 4.81
N LEU A 103 7.42 8.79 5.84
CA LEU A 103 8.83 9.00 6.17
C LEU A 103 9.39 7.91 7.07
N LEU A 104 8.57 7.36 7.96
CA LEU A 104 9.00 6.42 8.98
C LEU A 104 9.44 5.08 8.41
N ASN A 105 8.59 4.46 7.60
CA ASN A 105 8.85 3.12 7.09
C ASN A 105 10.12 3.03 6.23
N PRO A 106 10.38 3.92 5.25
CA PRO A 106 11.60 3.89 4.46
C PRO A 106 12.88 4.07 5.31
N TYR A 107 12.83 4.91 6.34
CA TYR A 107 13.98 5.10 7.24
C TYR A 107 14.33 3.83 7.99
N ILE A 108 13.35 3.20 8.61
CA ILE A 108 13.56 1.93 9.35
C ILE A 108 13.90 0.78 8.39
N GLU A 109 13.39 0.79 7.16
CA GLU A 109 13.75 -0.19 6.14
C GLU A 109 15.23 -0.14 5.77
N VAL A 110 15.79 1.05 5.58
CA VAL A 110 17.21 1.24 5.34
C VAL A 110 18.02 0.68 6.51
N ILE A 111 17.69 1.05 7.75
CA ILE A 111 18.34 0.52 8.96
C ILE A 111 18.24 -1.00 9.01
N SER A 112 17.07 -1.56 8.71
CA SER A 112 16.85 -3.01 8.73
C SER A 112 17.76 -3.74 7.75
N LEU A 113 17.89 -3.22 6.53
CA LEU A 113 18.76 -3.78 5.49
C LEU A 113 20.24 -3.70 5.87
N GLN A 114 20.67 -2.60 6.50
CA GLN A 114 22.05 -2.41 6.98
C GLN A 114 22.40 -3.35 8.12
N VAL A 115 21.54 -3.41 9.15
CA VAL A 115 21.82 -4.17 10.39
C VAL A 115 21.68 -5.67 10.22
N ILE A 116 20.73 -6.12 9.39
CA ILE A 116 20.33 -7.52 9.32
C ILE A 116 20.74 -8.19 8.02
N GLY A 117 21.01 -7.39 7.00
CA GLY A 117 21.31 -7.85 5.65
C GLY A 117 20.07 -8.29 4.86
N LYS A 118 20.21 -8.27 3.54
CA LYS A 118 19.12 -8.55 2.59
C LYS A 118 18.51 -9.95 2.76
N GLU A 119 19.34 -10.94 3.11
CA GLU A 119 18.90 -12.34 3.25
C GLU A 119 17.92 -12.57 4.40
N ARG A 120 18.07 -11.82 5.49
CA ARG A 120 17.23 -11.96 6.69
C ARG A 120 16.13 -10.91 6.80
N TYR A 121 16.19 -9.86 5.99
CA TYR A 121 15.22 -8.78 5.99
C TYR A 121 13.78 -9.28 5.84
N GLY A 122 13.53 -10.20 4.90
CA GLY A 122 12.19 -10.76 4.68
C GLY A 122 11.58 -11.42 5.92
N LYS A 123 12.40 -12.09 6.74
CA LYS A 123 11.93 -12.73 7.98
C LYS A 123 11.47 -11.73 9.02
N ILE A 124 12.09 -10.56 9.08
CA ILE A 124 11.71 -9.49 10.00
C ILE A 124 10.50 -8.71 9.47
N ARG A 125 10.49 -8.44 8.16
CA ARG A 125 9.39 -7.76 7.49
C ARG A 125 8.06 -8.55 7.58
N LEU A 126 8.14 -9.89 7.66
CA LEU A 126 6.99 -10.78 7.84
C LEU A 126 6.19 -10.48 9.13
N TYR A 127 6.85 -9.99 10.19
CA TYR A 127 6.12 -9.58 11.41
C TYR A 127 5.12 -8.46 11.14
N GLY A 128 5.32 -7.67 10.07
CA GLY A 128 4.33 -6.70 9.63
C GLY A 128 3.01 -7.36 9.18
N SER A 129 3.09 -8.40 8.35
CA SER A 129 1.89 -9.15 7.93
C SER A 129 1.20 -9.82 9.13
N VAL A 130 1.99 -10.33 10.10
CA VAL A 130 1.44 -10.88 11.35
C VAL A 130 0.72 -9.79 12.15
N GLY A 131 1.32 -8.60 12.32
CA GLY A 131 0.71 -7.47 13.03
C GLY A 131 -0.60 -7.00 12.38
N PHE A 132 -0.62 -6.89 11.05
CA PHE A 132 -1.80 -6.55 10.28
C PHE A 132 -2.97 -7.53 10.53
N VAL A 133 -2.71 -8.84 10.44
CA VAL A 133 -3.73 -9.88 10.67
C VAL A 133 -4.16 -9.90 12.14
N MET A 134 -3.21 -9.85 13.08
CA MET A 134 -3.50 -9.91 14.51
C MET A 134 -4.38 -8.75 14.96
N VAL A 135 -4.08 -7.52 14.56
CA VAL A 135 -4.92 -6.37 14.94
C VAL A 135 -6.31 -6.49 14.35
N ALA A 136 -6.45 -6.97 13.11
CA ALA A 136 -7.75 -7.16 12.47
C ALA A 136 -8.62 -8.17 13.25
N LEU A 137 -8.03 -9.32 13.62
CA LEU A 137 -8.71 -10.37 14.38
C LEU A 137 -9.04 -9.98 15.84
N VAL A 138 -8.22 -9.13 16.46
CA VAL A 138 -8.48 -8.61 17.80
C VAL A 138 -9.54 -7.53 17.74
N LEU A 139 -9.37 -6.53 16.86
CA LEU A 139 -10.24 -5.36 16.82
C LEU A 139 -11.68 -5.72 16.46
N VAL A 140 -11.91 -6.67 15.54
CA VAL A 140 -13.28 -7.09 15.18
C VAL A 140 -14.08 -7.63 16.37
N LYS A 141 -13.40 -8.19 17.38
CA LYS A 141 -14.07 -8.74 18.58
C LYS A 141 -14.40 -7.68 19.65
N VAL A 142 -13.64 -6.58 19.66
CA VAL A 142 -13.75 -5.53 20.69
C VAL A 142 -14.29 -4.22 20.12
N LEU A 143 -14.61 -4.16 18.83
CA LEU A 143 -15.12 -2.97 18.16
C LEU A 143 -16.57 -2.71 18.59
N THR A 144 -16.74 -1.86 19.62
CA THR A 144 -18.03 -1.49 20.15
C THR A 144 -18.47 -0.08 19.74
N SER A 145 -17.50 0.74 19.29
CA SER A 145 -17.76 2.12 18.85
C SER A 145 -16.67 2.60 17.91
N PRO A 146 -16.89 3.66 17.12
CA PRO A 146 -15.88 4.34 16.33
C PRO A 146 -14.61 4.70 17.14
N TYR A 147 -14.78 5.13 18.36
CA TYR A 147 -13.68 5.50 19.27
C TYR A 147 -12.77 4.32 19.64
N THR A 148 -13.29 3.09 19.61
CA THR A 148 -12.48 1.89 19.85
C THR A 148 -11.40 1.74 18.77
N ALA A 149 -11.76 1.84 17.48
CA ALA A 149 -10.80 1.75 16.37
C ALA A 149 -9.75 2.87 16.46
N LEU A 150 -10.19 4.08 16.75
CA LEU A 150 -9.29 5.24 16.89
C LEU A 150 -8.39 5.12 18.12
N GLY A 151 -8.87 4.58 19.22
CA GLY A 151 -8.06 4.28 20.40
C GLY A 151 -6.95 3.28 20.09
N PHE A 152 -7.25 2.25 19.29
CA PHE A 152 -6.24 1.34 18.76
C PHE A 152 -5.24 2.07 17.88
N LEU A 153 -5.70 2.92 16.95
CA LEU A 153 -4.84 3.71 16.06
C LEU A 153 -3.83 4.55 16.87
N VAL A 154 -4.30 5.32 17.86
CA VAL A 154 -3.46 6.16 18.73
C VAL A 154 -2.48 5.31 19.54
N SER A 155 -2.97 4.27 20.20
CA SER A 155 -2.13 3.42 21.07
C SER A 155 -1.02 2.72 20.27
N LEU A 156 -1.35 2.15 19.10
CA LEU A 156 -0.38 1.52 18.22
C LEU A 156 0.62 2.54 17.66
N THR A 157 0.17 3.77 17.37
CA THR A 157 1.04 4.86 16.93
C THR A 157 2.05 5.24 18.02
N LEU A 158 1.62 5.37 19.27
CA LEU A 158 2.49 5.65 20.40
C LEU A 158 3.54 4.55 20.61
N ILE A 159 3.14 3.28 20.56
CA ILE A 159 4.04 2.14 20.70
C ILE A 159 5.06 2.15 19.55
N THR A 160 4.59 2.33 18.31
CA THR A 160 5.45 2.39 17.12
C THR A 160 6.45 3.53 17.22
N ALA A 161 6.02 4.71 17.65
CA ALA A 161 6.90 5.87 17.83
C ALA A 161 7.96 5.62 18.90
N GLY A 162 7.59 5.04 20.03
CA GLY A 162 8.54 4.68 21.10
C GLY A 162 9.61 3.69 20.63
N ILE A 163 9.20 2.62 19.94
CA ILE A 163 10.14 1.62 19.37
C ILE A 163 11.05 2.29 18.33
N SER A 164 10.49 3.11 17.45
CA SER A 164 11.22 3.81 16.39
C SER A 164 12.26 4.78 16.97
N PHE A 165 11.91 5.49 18.03
CA PHE A 165 12.85 6.37 18.73
C PHE A 165 14.03 5.60 19.32
N ILE A 166 13.78 4.43 19.94
CA ILE A 166 14.82 3.55 20.48
C ILE A 166 15.73 3.04 19.37
N ILE A 167 15.16 2.61 18.22
CA ILE A 167 15.94 2.16 17.06
C ILE A 167 16.86 3.28 16.57
N ALA A 168 16.30 4.48 16.33
CA ALA A 168 17.07 5.62 15.84
C ALA A 168 18.19 6.08 16.78
N LYS A 169 18.01 5.86 18.10
CA LYS A 169 19.05 6.17 19.09
C LYS A 169 20.25 5.21 19.04
N GLN A 170 20.00 3.96 18.65
CA GLN A 170 21.03 2.89 18.65
C GLN A 170 21.84 2.83 17.35
N VAL A 171 21.43 3.53 16.30
CA VAL A 171 22.13 3.54 15.02
C VAL A 171 22.98 4.81 14.90
N GLU A 172 24.28 4.63 14.69
CA GLU A 172 25.20 5.75 14.44
C GLU A 172 24.88 6.43 13.09
N LYS A 173 25.23 7.72 13.00
CA LYS A 173 25.06 8.50 11.78
C LYS A 173 25.84 7.88 10.62
N GLU A 174 25.15 7.31 9.64
CA GLU A 174 25.74 7.07 8.32
C GLU A 174 25.41 8.23 7.37
N GLU A 175 26.41 8.68 6.65
CA GLU A 175 26.25 9.65 5.55
C GLU A 175 25.46 9.01 4.43
N GLN A 176 24.32 9.60 4.12
CA GLN A 176 23.55 9.21 2.92
C GLN A 176 24.35 9.59 1.68
N SER A 177 24.62 8.61 0.83
CA SER A 177 25.25 8.81 -0.47
C SER A 177 24.54 9.89 -1.29
N THR A 178 25.34 10.72 -1.92
CA THR A 178 25.01 11.83 -2.84
C THR A 178 23.95 11.48 -3.87
N LEU A 179 23.20 12.51 -4.24
CA LEU A 179 22.26 12.54 -5.36
C LEU A 179 22.88 11.91 -6.62
N GLU A 180 22.35 10.77 -7.02
CA GLU A 180 22.68 10.16 -8.30
C GLU A 180 21.98 10.95 -9.43
N GLU A 181 22.67 11.15 -10.55
CA GLU A 181 22.17 11.95 -11.67
C GLU A 181 20.82 11.42 -12.21
N LEU A 182 19.89 12.35 -12.44
CA LEU A 182 18.49 12.12 -12.84
C LEU A 182 18.29 11.56 -14.26
N ASN A 183 19.35 11.41 -15.03
CA ASN A 183 19.28 11.28 -16.48
C ASN A 183 18.83 9.91 -17.03
N ASP A 184 18.58 8.92 -16.17
CA ASP A 184 18.33 7.53 -16.64
C ASP A 184 16.84 7.13 -16.67
N ILE A 185 15.94 7.87 -16.04
CA ILE A 185 14.51 7.52 -15.99
C ILE A 185 13.72 8.51 -16.83
N ASP A 186 13.36 8.11 -18.03
CA ASP A 186 12.49 8.86 -18.90
C ASP A 186 11.05 8.31 -18.83
N LEU A 187 10.25 8.95 -17.98
CA LEU A 187 8.85 8.57 -17.77
C LEU A 187 8.01 8.67 -19.05
N PHE A 188 8.32 9.64 -19.91
CA PHE A 188 7.57 9.86 -21.16
C PHE A 188 7.93 8.82 -22.21
N LYS A 189 9.20 8.44 -22.30
CA LYS A 189 9.65 7.39 -23.21
C LYS A 189 9.06 6.02 -22.85
N ASP A 190 8.95 5.73 -21.56
CA ASP A 190 8.49 4.44 -21.05
C ASP A 190 7.02 4.53 -20.54
N TYR A 191 6.22 5.49 -21.07
CA TYR A 191 4.89 5.81 -20.55
C TYR A 191 3.92 4.62 -20.48
N LYS A 192 4.02 3.66 -21.42
CA LYS A 192 3.16 2.46 -21.42
C LYS A 192 3.42 1.59 -20.17
N LEU A 193 4.71 1.43 -19.82
CA LEU A 193 5.09 0.73 -18.58
C LEU A 193 4.54 1.45 -17.35
N TRP A 194 4.75 2.76 -17.27
CA TRP A 194 4.32 3.56 -16.12
C TRP A 194 2.80 3.64 -16.00
N LEU A 195 2.07 3.77 -17.12
CA LEU A 195 0.61 3.70 -17.12
C LEU A 195 0.12 2.32 -16.66
N GLY A 196 0.74 1.23 -17.10
CA GLY A 196 0.42 -0.11 -16.59
C GLY A 196 0.55 -0.19 -15.07
N LEU A 197 1.63 0.34 -14.50
CA LEU A 197 1.86 0.39 -13.06
C LEU A 197 0.84 1.28 -12.32
N ILE A 198 0.48 2.43 -12.88
CA ILE A 198 -0.50 3.37 -12.32
C ILE A 198 -1.90 2.73 -12.32
N PHE A 199 -2.38 2.23 -13.46
CA PHE A 199 -3.72 1.64 -13.57
C PHE A 199 -3.90 0.44 -12.65
N MET A 200 -2.85 -0.35 -12.44
CA MET A 200 -2.89 -1.44 -11.46
C MET A 200 -3.21 -0.91 -10.07
N GLN A 201 -2.54 0.16 -9.62
CA GLN A 201 -2.78 0.73 -8.29
C GLN A 201 -4.10 1.50 -8.18
N ILE A 202 -4.54 2.16 -9.24
CA ILE A 202 -5.89 2.77 -9.28
C ILE A 202 -6.95 1.71 -9.02
N SER A 203 -6.81 0.51 -9.62
CA SER A 203 -7.79 -0.58 -9.45
C SER A 203 -7.91 -1.09 -8.01
N PHE A 204 -6.88 -0.91 -7.20
CA PHE A 204 -6.90 -1.26 -5.78
C PHE A 204 -7.63 -0.24 -4.90
N GLY A 205 -7.98 0.94 -5.42
CA GLY A 205 -8.68 1.97 -4.65
C GLY A 205 -9.97 1.46 -4.01
N SER A 206 -10.80 0.75 -4.76
CA SER A 206 -12.04 0.15 -4.26
C SER A 206 -11.79 -0.89 -3.17
N PHE A 207 -10.74 -1.69 -3.31
CA PHE A 207 -10.41 -2.71 -2.32
C PHE A 207 -9.93 -2.09 -1.00
N TYR A 208 -8.95 -1.19 -1.05
CA TYR A 208 -8.38 -0.62 0.16
C TYR A 208 -9.34 0.29 0.93
N ASN A 209 -10.22 1.01 0.22
CA ASN A 209 -11.07 2.01 0.85
C ASN A 209 -12.50 1.52 1.11
N PHE A 210 -13.01 0.57 0.30
CA PHE A 210 -14.43 0.23 0.34
C PHE A 210 -14.75 -1.26 0.44
N PHE A 211 -13.77 -2.19 0.39
CA PHE A 211 -14.08 -3.62 0.41
C PHE A 211 -14.83 -4.04 1.69
N THR A 212 -14.42 -3.52 2.85
CA THR A 212 -15.12 -3.82 4.11
C THR A 212 -16.56 -3.32 4.10
N ILE A 213 -16.79 -2.12 3.59
CA ILE A 213 -18.12 -1.52 3.46
C ILE A 213 -18.94 -2.32 2.43
N TYR A 214 -18.37 -2.57 1.26
CA TYR A 214 -19.01 -3.28 0.17
C TYR A 214 -19.46 -4.69 0.59
N ALA A 215 -18.58 -5.49 1.20
CA ALA A 215 -18.90 -6.82 1.68
C ALA A 215 -20.00 -6.80 2.76
N THR A 216 -19.93 -5.86 3.71
CA THR A 216 -20.98 -5.76 4.75
C THR A 216 -22.32 -5.30 4.21
N ASN A 217 -22.36 -4.50 3.15
CA ASN A 217 -23.61 -4.12 2.47
C ASN A 217 -24.21 -5.28 1.66
N HIS A 218 -23.38 -6.27 1.26
CA HIS A 218 -23.82 -7.50 0.60
C HIS A 218 -23.98 -8.68 1.58
N SER A 219 -24.51 -8.39 2.76
CA SER A 219 -24.88 -9.40 3.78
C SER A 219 -23.72 -10.26 4.34
N ILE A 220 -22.46 -9.95 4.01
CA ILE A 220 -21.30 -10.59 4.61
C ILE A 220 -21.02 -9.95 5.96
N SER A 221 -20.99 -10.74 7.05
CA SER A 221 -20.72 -10.20 8.39
C SER A 221 -19.34 -9.52 8.45
N LEU A 222 -19.19 -8.51 9.32
CA LEU A 222 -17.89 -7.85 9.52
C LEU A 222 -16.82 -8.87 9.91
N THR A 223 -17.13 -9.83 10.78
CA THR A 223 -16.19 -10.89 11.17
C THR A 223 -15.73 -11.71 9.97
N THR A 224 -16.63 -12.11 9.09
CA THR A 224 -16.32 -12.87 7.87
C THR A 224 -15.48 -12.02 6.91
N THR A 225 -15.80 -10.72 6.78
CA THR A 225 -15.02 -9.79 5.98
C THR A 225 -13.57 -9.67 6.49
N ILE A 226 -13.37 -9.66 7.81
CA ILE A 226 -12.03 -9.67 8.41
C ILE A 226 -11.28 -10.98 8.13
N TYR A 227 -11.99 -12.12 8.11
CA TYR A 227 -11.38 -13.40 7.69
C TYR A 227 -10.98 -13.39 6.22
N LEU A 228 -11.77 -12.77 5.33
CA LEU A 228 -11.39 -12.58 3.92
C LEU A 228 -10.11 -11.74 3.77
N TRP A 229 -10.00 -10.61 4.50
CA TRP A 229 -8.78 -9.80 4.55
C TRP A 229 -7.58 -10.63 5.05
N SER A 230 -7.76 -11.32 6.16
CA SER A 230 -6.71 -12.13 6.78
C SER A 230 -6.25 -13.27 5.87
N PHE A 231 -7.19 -13.94 5.18
CA PHE A 231 -6.89 -14.99 4.22
C PHE A 231 -6.08 -14.44 3.04
N GLY A 232 -6.45 -13.27 2.50
CA GLY A 232 -5.68 -12.60 1.45
C GLY A 232 -4.22 -12.37 1.85
N VAL A 233 -3.97 -11.91 3.08
CA VAL A 233 -2.60 -11.71 3.60
C VAL A 233 -1.87 -13.03 3.82
N LEU A 234 -2.55 -14.07 4.28
CA LEU A 234 -1.93 -15.40 4.46
C LEU A 234 -1.43 -15.98 3.12
N VAL A 235 -2.25 -15.90 2.06
CA VAL A 235 -1.83 -16.39 0.73
C VAL A 235 -0.74 -15.51 0.12
N GLU A 236 -0.71 -14.21 0.44
CA GLU A 236 0.39 -13.31 0.10
C GLU A 236 1.72 -13.79 0.71
N ILE A 237 1.73 -14.12 2.01
CA ILE A 237 2.91 -14.65 2.71
C ILE A 237 3.42 -15.91 2.02
N VAL A 238 2.54 -16.84 1.68
CA VAL A 238 2.90 -18.07 0.95
C VAL A 238 3.52 -17.74 -0.42
N MET A 239 2.94 -16.79 -1.16
CA MET A 239 3.48 -16.38 -2.45
C MET A 239 4.88 -15.78 -2.29
N LEU A 240 5.09 -14.87 -1.32
CA LEU A 240 6.39 -14.25 -1.06
C LEU A 240 7.48 -15.30 -0.78
N TYR A 241 7.12 -16.42 -0.16
CA TYR A 241 8.06 -17.51 0.07
C TYR A 241 8.45 -18.24 -1.22
N PHE A 242 7.49 -18.48 -2.14
CA PHE A 242 7.70 -19.27 -3.35
C PHE A 242 8.01 -18.43 -4.60
N GLN A 243 7.84 -17.12 -4.59
CA GLN A 243 7.92 -16.23 -5.75
C GLN A 243 9.25 -16.28 -6.52
N GLY A 244 10.35 -16.65 -5.87
CA GLY A 244 11.66 -16.73 -6.51
C GLY A 244 11.69 -17.66 -7.75
N ARG A 245 10.80 -18.67 -7.82
CA ARG A 245 10.66 -19.54 -8.98
C ARG A 245 9.99 -18.81 -10.16
N PHE A 246 9.01 -17.97 -9.87
CA PHE A 246 8.28 -17.19 -10.88
C PHE A 246 9.15 -16.05 -11.43
N LEU A 247 9.91 -15.37 -10.57
CA LEU A 247 10.74 -14.21 -10.93
C LEU A 247 11.94 -14.55 -11.84
N ARG A 248 12.24 -15.85 -12.03
CA ARG A 248 13.24 -16.30 -13.02
C ARG A 248 12.70 -16.30 -14.46
N ASN A 249 11.38 -16.19 -14.64
CA ASN A 249 10.73 -16.16 -15.94
C ASN A 249 10.71 -14.73 -16.51
N ASN A 250 10.11 -14.59 -17.68
CA ASN A 250 9.91 -13.27 -18.31
C ASN A 250 9.03 -12.37 -17.44
N LEU A 251 9.62 -11.36 -16.82
CA LEU A 251 8.98 -10.48 -15.85
C LEU A 251 7.80 -9.68 -16.46
N ILE A 252 7.89 -9.27 -17.74
CA ILE A 252 6.79 -8.58 -18.42
C ILE A 252 5.58 -9.53 -18.55
N SER A 253 5.82 -10.80 -18.87
CA SER A 253 4.74 -11.79 -18.95
C SER A 253 4.09 -12.05 -17.58
N ILE A 254 4.87 -11.96 -16.49
CA ILE A 254 4.34 -12.04 -15.12
C ILE A 254 3.48 -10.81 -14.82
N LEU A 255 3.92 -9.61 -15.21
CA LEU A 255 3.13 -8.39 -15.05
C LEU A 255 1.82 -8.46 -15.82
N GLN A 256 1.82 -9.00 -17.04
CA GLN A 256 0.59 -9.25 -17.80
C GLN A 256 -0.34 -10.25 -17.07
N LEU A 257 0.19 -11.38 -16.65
CA LEU A 257 -0.59 -12.42 -15.96
C LEU A 257 -1.20 -11.87 -14.66
N THR A 258 -0.41 -11.19 -13.85
CA THR A 258 -0.87 -10.68 -12.56
C THR A 258 -1.93 -9.59 -12.69
N THR A 259 -1.82 -8.70 -13.69
CA THR A 259 -2.85 -7.68 -13.96
C THR A 259 -4.14 -8.28 -14.53
N PHE A 260 -4.04 -9.30 -15.39
CA PHE A 260 -5.20 -10.04 -15.85
C PHE A 260 -5.92 -10.76 -14.69
N LEU A 261 -5.16 -11.46 -13.83
CA LEU A 261 -5.72 -12.11 -12.63
C LEU A 261 -6.33 -11.09 -11.65
N THR A 262 -5.81 -9.87 -11.61
CA THR A 262 -6.40 -8.79 -10.81
C THR A 262 -7.73 -8.33 -11.40
N ALA A 263 -7.83 -8.18 -12.71
CA ALA A 263 -9.09 -7.88 -13.37
C ALA A 263 -10.14 -8.98 -13.11
N LEU A 264 -9.73 -10.24 -13.22
CA LEU A 264 -10.58 -11.39 -12.88
C LEU A 264 -11.01 -11.34 -11.41
N ARG A 265 -10.08 -11.07 -10.49
CA ARG A 265 -10.35 -10.94 -9.05
C ARG A 265 -11.46 -9.92 -8.77
N TRP A 266 -11.35 -8.72 -9.33
CA TRP A 266 -12.34 -7.68 -9.12
C TRP A 266 -13.68 -8.00 -9.78
N TYR A 267 -13.66 -8.63 -10.96
CA TYR A 267 -14.87 -9.10 -11.60
C TYR A 267 -15.60 -10.16 -10.75
N LEU A 268 -14.88 -11.09 -10.15
CA LEU A 268 -15.47 -12.09 -9.25
C LEU A 268 -16.11 -11.46 -8.02
N VAL A 269 -15.47 -10.44 -7.42
CA VAL A 269 -16.05 -9.70 -6.29
C VAL A 269 -17.34 -8.98 -6.70
N TYR A 270 -17.38 -8.42 -7.92
CA TYR A 270 -18.58 -7.78 -8.47
C TYR A 270 -19.70 -8.79 -8.76
N ALA A 271 -19.39 -9.83 -9.51
CA ALA A 271 -20.40 -10.75 -10.04
C ALA A 271 -20.97 -11.72 -8.99
N PHE A 272 -20.24 -11.95 -7.89
CA PHE A 272 -20.59 -12.92 -6.84
C PHE A 272 -20.37 -12.32 -5.45
N SER A 273 -20.87 -11.10 -5.24
CA SER A 273 -20.67 -10.34 -4.01
C SER A 273 -21.20 -11.02 -2.74
N ASP A 274 -22.21 -11.89 -2.88
CA ASP A 274 -22.85 -12.60 -1.78
C ASP A 274 -22.33 -14.04 -1.60
N ASP A 275 -21.57 -14.56 -2.58
CA ASP A 275 -21.03 -15.92 -2.50
C ASP A 275 -19.68 -15.96 -1.77
N ILE A 276 -19.72 -16.44 -0.53
CA ILE A 276 -18.53 -16.52 0.32
C ILE A 276 -17.40 -17.36 -0.25
N TYR A 277 -17.70 -18.44 -0.98
CA TYR A 277 -16.68 -19.32 -1.57
C TYR A 277 -15.96 -18.62 -2.71
N VAL A 278 -16.72 -17.91 -3.57
CA VAL A 278 -16.14 -17.10 -4.64
C VAL A 278 -15.34 -15.94 -4.08
N LEU A 279 -15.81 -15.32 -3.00
CA LEU A 279 -15.05 -14.27 -2.31
C LEU A 279 -13.71 -14.81 -1.75
N TYR A 280 -13.68 -15.98 -1.09
CA TYR A 280 -12.42 -16.59 -0.67
C TYR A 280 -11.52 -16.93 -1.86
N PHE A 281 -12.08 -17.46 -2.95
CA PHE A 281 -11.31 -17.69 -4.17
C PHE A 281 -10.72 -16.39 -4.72
N SER A 282 -11.52 -15.32 -4.79
CA SER A 282 -11.03 -13.99 -5.20
C SER A 282 -9.90 -13.50 -4.30
N GLN A 283 -9.99 -13.71 -2.97
CA GLN A 283 -8.91 -13.35 -2.05
C GLN A 283 -7.66 -14.22 -2.23
N SER A 284 -7.75 -15.46 -2.70
CA SER A 284 -6.57 -16.26 -3.03
C SER A 284 -5.75 -15.63 -4.18
N LEU A 285 -6.41 -14.92 -5.09
CA LEU A 285 -5.75 -14.18 -6.17
C LEU A 285 -4.96 -12.96 -5.67
N HIS A 286 -5.11 -12.56 -4.39
CA HIS A 286 -4.31 -11.49 -3.77
C HIS A 286 -2.80 -11.80 -3.83
N ALA A 287 -2.43 -13.05 -3.70
CA ALA A 287 -1.05 -13.51 -3.85
C ALA A 287 -0.41 -13.07 -5.18
N PHE A 288 -1.17 -13.15 -6.27
CA PHE A 288 -0.72 -12.74 -7.60
C PHE A 288 -0.83 -11.23 -7.80
N SER A 289 -1.98 -10.66 -7.43
CA SER A 289 -2.30 -9.25 -7.67
C SER A 289 -1.48 -8.29 -6.81
N PHE A 290 -0.98 -8.72 -5.65
CA PHE A 290 -0.15 -7.89 -4.77
C PHE A 290 1.30 -8.40 -4.68
N ALA A 291 1.54 -9.58 -4.10
CA ALA A 291 2.89 -10.05 -3.82
C ALA A 291 3.74 -10.27 -5.08
N LEU A 292 3.22 -11.08 -6.01
CA LEU A 292 3.96 -11.40 -7.23
C LEU A 292 4.08 -10.20 -8.17
N PHE A 293 3.01 -9.41 -8.32
CA PHE A 293 3.03 -8.18 -9.11
C PHE A 293 4.09 -7.20 -8.60
N HIS A 294 4.08 -6.88 -7.30
CA HIS A 294 5.02 -5.95 -6.69
C HIS A 294 6.48 -6.39 -6.90
N SER A 295 6.76 -7.65 -6.62
CA SER A 295 8.10 -8.20 -6.77
C SER A 295 8.57 -8.26 -8.22
N ALA A 296 7.68 -8.60 -9.16
CA ALA A 296 7.98 -8.59 -10.58
C ALA A 296 8.21 -7.16 -11.11
N ALA A 297 7.40 -6.19 -10.67
CA ALA A 297 7.54 -4.78 -11.05
C ALA A 297 8.90 -4.22 -10.61
N ILE A 298 9.27 -4.38 -9.33
CA ILE A 298 10.57 -3.93 -8.82
C ILE A 298 11.71 -4.64 -9.56
N SER A 299 11.62 -5.95 -9.74
CA SER A 299 12.66 -6.72 -10.43
C SER A 299 12.82 -6.27 -11.88
N TYR A 300 11.71 -5.97 -12.57
CA TYR A 300 11.73 -5.48 -13.95
C TYR A 300 12.34 -4.06 -14.04
N LEU A 301 11.95 -3.15 -13.15
CA LEU A 301 12.50 -1.80 -13.10
C LEU A 301 14.02 -1.82 -12.80
N TYR A 302 14.49 -2.76 -11.99
CA TYR A 302 15.91 -2.95 -11.68
C TYR A 302 16.72 -3.50 -12.87
N GLN A 303 16.07 -4.20 -13.79
CA GLN A 303 16.70 -4.61 -15.05
C GLN A 303 16.70 -3.48 -16.09
N LEU A 304 15.64 -2.66 -16.10
CA LEU A 304 15.45 -1.60 -17.09
C LEU A 304 16.32 -0.36 -16.80
N TYR A 305 16.43 0.04 -15.53
CA TYR A 305 17.10 1.28 -15.12
C TYR A 305 18.38 1.01 -14.34
N LYS A 306 19.44 1.79 -14.63
CA LYS A 306 20.74 1.68 -13.93
C LYS A 306 20.62 2.13 -12.48
N HIS A 307 19.90 3.24 -12.22
CA HIS A 307 19.68 3.81 -10.91
C HIS A 307 18.50 3.14 -10.17
N LYS A 308 18.76 1.96 -9.62
CA LYS A 308 17.76 1.08 -8.99
C LYS A 308 17.00 1.76 -7.85
N ARG A 309 17.69 2.54 -7.01
CA ARG A 309 17.08 3.27 -5.88
C ARG A 309 16.08 4.32 -6.36
N LEU A 310 16.45 5.09 -7.39
CA LEU A 310 15.58 6.09 -7.98
C LEU A 310 14.37 5.45 -8.65
N ALA A 311 14.56 4.35 -9.39
CA ALA A 311 13.47 3.58 -9.99
C ALA A 311 12.46 3.08 -8.94
N GLN A 312 12.93 2.60 -7.79
CA GLN A 312 12.07 2.19 -6.68
C GLN A 312 11.32 3.37 -6.05
N GLN A 313 11.98 4.53 -5.89
CA GLN A 313 11.33 5.74 -5.38
C GLN A 313 10.22 6.22 -6.32
N PHE A 314 10.49 6.26 -7.64
CA PHE A 314 9.47 6.60 -8.64
C PHE A 314 8.34 5.58 -8.69
N PHE A 315 8.64 4.29 -8.56
CA PHE A 315 7.61 3.27 -8.45
C PHE A 315 6.71 3.50 -7.23
N SER A 316 7.30 3.78 -6.08
CA SER A 316 6.52 4.11 -4.88
C SER A 316 5.68 5.39 -5.05
N GLY A 317 6.27 6.46 -5.58
CA GLY A 317 5.58 7.75 -5.74
C GLY A 317 4.54 7.73 -6.84
N ILE A 318 4.86 7.21 -8.02
CA ILE A 318 3.98 7.25 -9.19
C ILE A 318 2.93 6.13 -9.10
N SER A 319 3.34 4.89 -8.86
CA SER A 319 2.39 3.78 -8.83
C SER A 319 1.53 3.85 -7.56
N TYR A 320 2.12 3.72 -6.36
CA TYR A 320 1.37 3.72 -5.11
C TYR A 320 0.92 5.11 -4.64
N GLY A 321 1.68 6.17 -4.99
CA GLY A 321 1.31 7.55 -4.68
C GLY A 321 0.22 8.06 -5.62
N LEU A 322 0.56 8.34 -6.89
CA LEU A 322 -0.41 8.88 -7.85
C LEU A 322 -1.55 7.89 -8.13
N GLY A 323 -1.21 6.61 -8.38
CA GLY A 323 -2.22 5.58 -8.60
C GLY A 323 -3.15 5.38 -7.39
N GLY A 324 -2.59 5.39 -6.18
CA GLY A 324 -3.37 5.31 -4.94
C GLY A 324 -4.26 6.54 -4.70
N LEU A 325 -3.74 7.75 -4.99
CA LEU A 325 -4.48 9.01 -4.94
C LEU A 325 -5.71 8.98 -5.86
N VAL A 326 -5.47 8.71 -7.15
CA VAL A 326 -6.54 8.64 -8.15
C VAL A 326 -7.51 7.51 -7.82
N GLY A 327 -7.00 6.35 -7.37
CA GLY A 327 -7.82 5.21 -6.96
C GLY A 327 -8.74 5.52 -5.78
N ALA A 328 -8.24 6.23 -4.75
CA ALA A 328 -9.06 6.62 -3.61
C ALA A 328 -10.18 7.60 -4.01
N LEU A 329 -9.84 8.63 -4.79
CA LEU A 329 -10.83 9.61 -5.26
C LEU A 329 -11.89 8.97 -6.16
N LEU A 330 -11.47 8.19 -7.16
CA LEU A 330 -12.40 7.52 -8.08
C LEU A 330 -13.30 6.52 -7.34
N SER A 331 -12.72 5.70 -6.45
CA SER A 331 -13.52 4.73 -5.70
C SER A 331 -14.52 5.40 -4.77
N GLY A 332 -14.18 6.58 -4.20
CA GLY A 332 -15.10 7.38 -3.39
C GLY A 332 -16.30 7.85 -4.19
N VAL A 333 -16.05 8.48 -5.34
CA VAL A 333 -17.13 8.94 -6.24
C VAL A 333 -17.97 7.77 -6.76
N ILE A 334 -17.32 6.68 -7.19
CA ILE A 334 -18.06 5.52 -7.71
C ILE A 334 -18.89 4.87 -6.59
N TYR A 335 -18.35 4.76 -5.38
CA TYR A 335 -19.13 4.22 -4.26
C TYR A 335 -20.35 5.09 -3.92
N GLU A 336 -20.21 6.40 -3.92
CA GLU A 336 -21.30 7.33 -3.58
C GLU A 336 -22.46 7.27 -4.59
N TYR A 337 -22.14 7.29 -5.89
CA TYR A 337 -23.17 7.43 -6.93
C TYR A 337 -23.52 6.13 -7.66
N TYR A 338 -22.62 5.13 -7.64
CA TYR A 338 -22.73 3.90 -8.43
C TYR A 338 -22.16 2.70 -7.67
N SER A 339 -22.49 2.52 -6.39
CA SER A 339 -21.88 1.54 -5.48
C SER A 339 -21.87 0.11 -6.02
N GLU A 340 -22.91 -0.29 -6.75
CA GLU A 340 -23.01 -1.62 -7.38
C GLU A 340 -21.90 -1.88 -8.40
N TYR A 341 -21.44 -0.85 -9.12
CA TYR A 341 -20.40 -0.96 -10.14
C TYR A 341 -18.98 -0.75 -9.62
N LEU A 342 -18.81 -0.62 -8.31
CA LEU A 342 -17.52 -0.31 -7.69
C LEU A 342 -16.41 -1.29 -8.10
N PHE A 343 -16.64 -2.60 -7.97
CA PHE A 343 -15.66 -3.61 -8.34
C PHE A 343 -15.63 -3.94 -9.83
N LEU A 344 -16.73 -3.69 -10.55
CA LEU A 344 -16.72 -3.77 -12.01
C LEU A 344 -15.80 -2.70 -12.62
N SER A 345 -15.89 -1.46 -12.14
CA SER A 345 -14.98 -0.38 -12.58
C SER A 345 -13.53 -0.70 -12.27
N SER A 346 -13.23 -1.26 -11.09
CA SER A 346 -11.90 -1.74 -10.73
C SER A 346 -11.40 -2.84 -11.66
N ALA A 347 -12.27 -3.76 -12.08
CA ALA A 347 -11.93 -4.80 -13.05
C ALA A 347 -11.54 -4.21 -14.41
N PHE A 348 -12.27 -3.23 -14.92
CA PHE A 348 -11.93 -2.52 -16.16
C PHE A 348 -10.61 -1.76 -16.05
N ILE A 349 -10.37 -1.09 -14.92
CA ILE A 349 -9.13 -0.37 -14.66
C ILE A 349 -7.93 -1.35 -14.62
N ALA A 350 -8.07 -2.48 -13.93
CA ALA A 350 -7.04 -3.52 -13.90
C ALA A 350 -6.80 -4.16 -15.28
N PHE A 351 -7.86 -4.34 -16.06
CA PHE A 351 -7.74 -4.81 -17.44
C PHE A 351 -7.01 -3.80 -18.34
N SER A 352 -7.23 -2.50 -18.12
CA SER A 352 -6.45 -1.44 -18.81
C SER A 352 -4.96 -1.54 -18.49
N SER A 353 -4.60 -1.89 -17.25
CA SER A 353 -3.20 -2.17 -16.88
C SER A 353 -2.64 -3.35 -17.69
N PHE A 354 -3.38 -4.44 -17.84
CA PHE A 354 -3.00 -5.58 -18.69
C PHE A 354 -2.76 -5.15 -20.14
N VAL A 355 -3.62 -4.30 -20.70
CA VAL A 355 -3.46 -3.77 -22.07
C VAL A 355 -2.17 -2.97 -22.18
N PHE A 356 -1.88 -2.06 -21.25
CA PHE A 356 -0.65 -1.27 -21.28
C PHE A 356 0.61 -2.13 -21.19
N PHE A 357 0.64 -3.17 -20.33
CA PHE A 357 1.78 -4.10 -20.30
C PHE A 357 1.89 -4.93 -21.58
N THR A 358 0.78 -5.20 -22.26
CA THR A 358 0.79 -5.90 -23.55
C THR A 358 1.40 -5.02 -24.64
N LEU A 359 0.99 -3.74 -24.71
CA LEU A 359 1.55 -2.76 -25.62
C LEU A 359 3.04 -2.50 -25.35
N TRP A 360 3.43 -2.44 -24.06
CA TRP A 360 4.84 -2.31 -23.68
C TRP A 360 5.68 -3.51 -24.13
N LYS A 361 5.17 -4.72 -23.95
CA LYS A 361 5.85 -5.94 -24.37
C LYS A 361 6.06 -6.01 -25.89
N GLN A 362 5.08 -5.55 -26.68
CA GLN A 362 5.21 -5.45 -28.14
C GLN A 362 6.31 -4.47 -28.51
N GLU A 363 6.31 -3.27 -27.92
CA GLU A 363 7.33 -2.26 -28.16
C GLU A 363 8.74 -2.73 -27.82
N VAL A 364 8.92 -3.41 -26.67
CA VAL A 364 10.22 -3.97 -26.28
C VAL A 364 10.72 -5.02 -27.30
N ARG A 365 9.82 -5.80 -27.89
CA ARG A 365 10.17 -6.79 -28.92
C ARG A 365 10.54 -6.14 -30.25
N GLU A 366 9.80 -5.10 -30.68
CA GLU A 366 10.00 -4.43 -31.96
C GLU A 366 11.29 -3.61 -31.99
N PHE A 367 11.60 -2.91 -30.91
CA PHE A 367 12.75 -2.02 -30.85
C PHE A 367 14.03 -2.66 -30.31
N GLY A 368 14.05 -4.00 -30.12
CA GLY A 368 15.26 -4.70 -29.69
C GLY A 368 15.80 -4.17 -28.36
N ARG A 369 14.96 -3.56 -27.50
CA ARG A 369 15.31 -3.18 -26.13
C ARG A 369 15.53 -4.48 -25.35
N THR A 370 16.69 -5.05 -25.58
CA THR A 370 17.14 -6.35 -25.10
C THR A 370 16.88 -6.45 -23.60
N GLN A 371 16.19 -7.52 -23.25
CA GLN A 371 16.33 -8.11 -21.93
C GLN A 371 17.84 -8.32 -21.73
N ILE A 372 18.44 -7.47 -20.92
CA ILE A 372 19.79 -7.71 -20.44
C ILE A 372 19.65 -8.95 -19.58
N SER A 373 20.22 -10.05 -20.11
CA SER A 373 20.29 -11.37 -19.51
C SER A 373 21.07 -11.36 -18.19
#